data_dca82bc5351fe6c848ec9bfad72f0299
#
_entry.id   dca82bc5351fe6c848ec9bfad72f0299
#
_cell.length_a   1.000
_cell.length_b   1.000
_cell.length_c   1.000
_cell.angle_alpha   90.00
_cell.angle_beta   90.00
_cell.angle_gamma   90.00
#
_symmetry.space_group_name_H-M   'P 1'
#
loop_
_entity.id
_entity.type
_entity.pdbx_description
1 polymer ?
#
loop_
_entity_poly.entity_id
_entity_poly.type
_entity_poly.pdbx_seq_one_letter_code
_entity_poly.pdbx_strand_id
1 'polypeptide(L)'
;MRFCEGSIETRVPSFDGVPLDVNVALPADSVADAPFPLIVRMHGYNGTKDGPYLGGDRGPSTYTMYTDAGFAVMTFTARGRGASCGTDASRRATPEACARGWDHLGDARRSIRDVQYLSGRLVDAGLVEPAIGVQGGSYGGGRGLLLATLRDRIQQPNGHYTPWTSPEHGIDMEVAAAVPFIAWSDLTYALAPNGRALDYAIGSDTLSRAPLGVLKLSIVQGLWRQGQAHYNAPPKSDPSIDLSTWFDAFPSTAPLTETSRHAAREFTRHHAAIGVPLDRPPAPTLIANGFTDDIFPVTEALRWVHRVREAFPEATIAQLYGDFGHRRANQTSAALLAPRALTWFQRHLQDAEASAPAGVEAFVQSCEGGFGARHHADTWRELSAGELRLVDSTGTTVRSDAEHRRVSRLIDPPSGRSPEIPSSSCRRAHRAPAPGTASYTFAPVGRTVTLMGSPTIVATVTVRAAHHALIVGRLWDVDPDGKTRTLITQGIARPPSAAQETGGATPFVLQLYPNAYPLADGHRAELQLLGRSTPYVRPPTDPFEIQIERVDIRLPTVETPVKEPAGKDQNAAAVSVPAPRVLPPDMRWAPGYDPSDR
;
A
#
# COMPACT_ATOMS: atom_id res chain seq x y z
N MET A 1 -5.08 34.46 2.14
CA MET A 1 -5.72 33.31 2.82
C MET A 1 -6.49 33.80 4.04
N ARG A 2 -7.75 33.42 4.19
CA ARG A 2 -8.54 33.53 5.43
C ARG A 2 -8.51 32.19 6.12
N PHE A 3 -8.25 32.16 7.43
CA PHE A 3 -8.01 30.91 8.16
C PHE A 3 -8.91 30.83 9.39
N CYS A 4 -9.71 29.76 9.47
CA CYS A 4 -10.54 29.41 10.61
C CYS A 4 -9.89 28.21 11.30
N GLU A 5 -9.27 28.42 12.44
CA GLU A 5 -8.63 27.39 13.25
C GLU A 5 -9.62 26.77 14.24
N GLY A 6 -9.73 25.45 14.20
CA GLY A 6 -10.50 24.71 15.19
C GLY A 6 -9.73 24.54 16.52
N SER A 7 -10.50 24.33 17.59
CA SER A 7 -10.02 24.03 18.93
C SER A 7 -10.95 23.02 19.61
N ILE A 8 -10.63 22.63 20.86
CA ILE A 8 -11.53 21.77 21.66
C ILE A 8 -12.91 22.43 21.86
N GLU A 9 -12.95 23.75 21.94
CA GLU A 9 -14.17 24.53 22.20
C GLU A 9 -15.01 24.74 20.92
N THR A 10 -14.36 24.75 19.75
CA THR A 10 -15.00 25.07 18.46
C THR A 10 -15.18 23.85 17.55
N ARG A 11 -15.11 22.63 18.13
CA ARG A 11 -15.31 21.39 17.37
C ARG A 11 -16.67 21.35 16.68
N VAL A 12 -16.69 20.78 15.50
CA VAL A 12 -17.89 20.62 14.67
C VAL A 12 -18.46 19.21 14.91
N PRO A 13 -19.74 19.06 15.30
CA PRO A 13 -20.35 17.74 15.39
C PRO A 13 -20.45 17.09 14.02
N SER A 14 -20.08 15.81 13.94
CA SER A 14 -20.25 14.97 12.76
C SER A 14 -21.70 14.47 12.64
N PHE A 15 -21.98 13.66 11.62
CA PHE A 15 -23.31 13.11 11.31
C PHE A 15 -23.95 12.32 12.47
N ASP A 16 -23.13 11.82 13.40
CA ASP A 16 -23.54 11.04 14.59
C ASP A 16 -23.28 11.79 15.91
N GLY A 17 -22.99 13.08 15.83
CA GLY A 17 -22.76 13.95 16.98
C GLY A 17 -21.34 13.91 17.56
N VAL A 18 -20.42 13.06 17.05
CA VAL A 18 -19.02 13.04 17.49
C VAL A 18 -18.35 14.37 17.11
N PRO A 19 -17.77 15.11 18.10
CA PRO A 19 -17.17 16.42 17.84
C PRO A 19 -15.79 16.28 17.20
N LEU A 20 -15.62 16.90 16.03
CA LEU A 20 -14.42 16.87 15.22
C LEU A 20 -13.70 18.22 15.23
N ASP A 21 -12.40 18.18 15.34
CA ASP A 21 -11.51 19.33 15.30
C ASP A 21 -11.09 19.61 13.85
N VAL A 22 -11.53 20.78 13.33
CA VAL A 22 -11.48 21.10 11.89
C VAL A 22 -10.82 22.45 11.67
N ASN A 23 -9.95 22.55 10.66
CA ASN A 23 -9.46 23.81 10.12
C ASN A 23 -10.01 24.02 8.72
N VAL A 24 -10.36 25.27 8.38
CA VAL A 24 -10.74 25.69 7.03
C VAL A 24 -9.93 26.91 6.62
N ALA A 25 -9.30 26.84 5.46
CA ALA A 25 -8.61 27.95 4.83
C ALA A 25 -9.32 28.31 3.52
N LEU A 26 -9.63 29.58 3.32
CA LEU A 26 -10.19 30.10 2.08
C LEU A 26 -9.17 30.99 1.36
N PRO A 27 -9.26 31.15 0.04
CA PRO A 27 -8.45 32.12 -0.71
C PRO A 27 -8.54 33.53 -0.09
N ALA A 28 -7.60 34.42 -0.47
CA ALA A 28 -7.53 35.77 0.06
C ALA A 28 -8.68 36.67 -0.42
N ASP A 29 -9.28 36.31 -1.53
CA ASP A 29 -10.39 37.03 -2.17
C ASP A 29 -11.64 37.07 -1.30
N SER A 30 -12.56 37.88 -1.62
CA SER A 30 -13.70 38.11 -0.73
C SER A 30 -14.61 36.89 -0.64
N VAL A 31 -15.30 36.70 0.48
CA VAL A 31 -16.35 35.65 0.59
C VAL A 31 -17.45 35.85 -0.45
N ALA A 32 -17.53 37.06 -1.04
CA ALA A 32 -18.44 37.34 -2.16
C ALA A 32 -18.10 36.56 -3.44
N ASP A 33 -16.87 36.03 -3.54
CA ASP A 33 -16.41 35.21 -4.67
C ASP A 33 -16.63 33.69 -4.46
N ALA A 34 -17.25 33.29 -3.34
CA ALA A 34 -17.68 31.91 -3.11
C ALA A 34 -18.84 31.52 -4.07
N PRO A 35 -19.02 30.19 -4.37
CA PRO A 35 -18.31 29.05 -3.78
C PRO A 35 -16.94 28.79 -4.39
N PHE A 36 -15.98 28.30 -3.57
CA PHE A 36 -14.64 27.91 -4.01
C PHE A 36 -14.55 26.39 -4.23
N PRO A 37 -13.74 25.89 -5.18
CA PRO A 37 -13.42 24.46 -5.27
C PRO A 37 -12.68 24.01 -3.99
N LEU A 38 -13.13 22.91 -3.38
CA LEU A 38 -12.62 22.42 -2.10
C LEU A 38 -11.60 21.30 -2.27
N ILE A 39 -10.47 21.37 -1.56
CA ILE A 39 -9.54 20.25 -1.34
C ILE A 39 -9.58 19.83 0.14
N VAL A 40 -9.96 18.58 0.40
CA VAL A 40 -9.89 17.99 1.74
C VAL A 40 -8.57 17.26 1.89
N ARG A 41 -7.74 17.69 2.86
CA ARG A 41 -6.46 17.06 3.15
C ARG A 41 -6.54 16.21 4.42
N MET A 42 -6.17 14.93 4.30
CA MET A 42 -6.32 13.93 5.35
C MET A 42 -4.96 13.48 5.87
N HIS A 43 -4.76 13.60 7.19
CA HIS A 43 -3.51 13.26 7.89
C HIS A 43 -3.19 11.75 7.92
N GLY A 44 -1.92 11.41 8.12
CA GLY A 44 -1.43 10.04 8.37
C GLY A 44 -1.82 9.49 9.75
N TYR A 45 -1.48 8.22 10.04
CA TYR A 45 -1.96 7.50 11.23
C TYR A 45 -1.64 8.21 12.56
N ASN A 46 -0.50 8.87 12.71
CA ASN A 46 -0.14 9.64 13.91
C ASN A 46 -0.36 11.14 13.79
N GLY A 47 -1.08 11.57 12.75
CA GLY A 47 -1.31 12.97 12.49
C GLY A 47 -2.55 13.52 13.18
N THR A 48 -2.66 14.84 13.09
CA THR A 48 -3.84 15.64 13.37
C THR A 48 -4.05 16.59 12.19
N LYS A 49 -5.04 17.46 12.25
CA LYS A 49 -5.27 18.51 11.24
C LYS A 49 -4.06 19.41 10.94
N ASP A 50 -3.12 19.51 11.90
CA ASP A 50 -1.90 20.34 11.79
C ASP A 50 -0.65 19.52 11.41
N GLY A 51 -0.82 18.24 11.10
CA GLY A 51 0.27 17.32 10.76
C GLY A 51 0.87 17.53 9.38
N PRO A 52 1.99 16.87 9.07
CA PRO A 52 2.54 16.87 7.72
C PRO A 52 1.64 16.07 6.76
N TYR A 53 1.38 16.60 5.57
CA TYR A 53 0.52 15.97 4.56
C TYR A 53 1.29 15.44 3.35
N LEU A 54 2.24 16.20 2.84
CA LEU A 54 3.04 15.83 1.67
C LEU A 54 4.52 15.59 2.03
N GLY A 55 4.78 14.94 3.16
CA GLY A 55 6.14 14.55 3.52
C GLY A 55 6.97 15.62 4.22
N GLY A 56 6.34 16.68 4.76
CA GLY A 56 7.08 17.66 5.53
C GLY A 56 6.43 19.05 5.68
N ASP A 57 5.39 19.34 4.92
CA ASP A 57 4.65 20.59 5.02
C ASP A 57 3.92 20.70 6.37
N ARG A 58 4.12 21.81 7.07
CA ARG A 58 3.48 22.09 8.37
C ARG A 58 3.12 23.57 8.47
N GLY A 59 2.17 23.87 9.34
CA GLY A 59 1.72 25.23 9.55
C GLY A 59 1.11 25.86 8.28
N PRO A 60 1.32 27.14 8.02
CA PRO A 60 0.70 27.84 6.89
C PRO A 60 0.97 27.20 5.52
N SER A 61 2.15 26.62 5.30
CA SER A 61 2.49 25.97 4.03
C SER A 61 1.59 24.77 3.69
N THR A 62 0.91 24.22 4.68
CA THR A 62 -0.11 23.17 4.50
C THR A 62 -1.27 23.67 3.64
N TYR A 63 -1.55 24.97 3.65
CA TYR A 63 -2.71 25.58 2.99
C TYR A 63 -2.34 26.45 1.79
N THR A 64 -1.26 27.23 1.89
CA THR A 64 -0.91 28.31 0.94
C THR A 64 -0.78 27.83 -0.49
N MET A 65 -0.18 26.66 -0.73
CA MET A 65 -0.05 26.13 -2.09
C MET A 65 -1.39 26.04 -2.84
N TYR A 66 -2.45 25.66 -2.13
CA TYR A 66 -3.77 25.52 -2.72
C TYR A 66 -4.59 26.80 -2.65
N THR A 67 -4.54 27.53 -1.52
CA THR A 67 -5.29 28.79 -1.40
C THR A 67 -4.79 29.88 -2.33
N ASP A 68 -3.47 29.92 -2.62
CA ASP A 68 -2.90 30.83 -3.61
C ASP A 68 -3.30 30.48 -5.05
N ALA A 69 -3.71 29.22 -5.28
CA ALA A 69 -4.27 28.74 -6.54
C ALA A 69 -5.81 28.78 -6.60
N GLY A 70 -6.47 29.45 -5.64
CA GLY A 70 -7.93 29.66 -5.64
C GLY A 70 -8.76 28.55 -5.01
N PHE A 71 -8.14 27.56 -4.35
CA PHE A 71 -8.88 26.48 -3.68
C PHE A 71 -9.18 26.81 -2.21
N ALA A 72 -10.35 26.44 -1.73
CA ALA A 72 -10.58 26.24 -0.31
C ALA A 72 -9.89 24.94 0.16
N VAL A 73 -9.37 24.93 1.39
CA VAL A 73 -8.72 23.75 1.97
C VAL A 73 -9.35 23.44 3.32
N MET A 74 -9.81 22.20 3.49
CA MET A 74 -10.24 21.66 4.78
C MET A 74 -9.25 20.63 5.27
N THR A 75 -8.83 20.73 6.53
CA THR A 75 -8.13 19.67 7.28
C THR A 75 -8.92 19.37 8.54
N PHE A 76 -8.87 18.13 9.00
CA PHE A 76 -9.54 17.75 10.24
C PHE A 76 -8.77 16.63 10.95
N THR A 77 -8.90 16.59 12.27
CA THR A 77 -8.42 15.49 13.08
C THR A 77 -9.45 14.36 13.08
N ALA A 78 -9.07 13.16 12.66
CA ALA A 78 -9.99 12.02 12.63
C ALA A 78 -10.52 11.68 14.04
N ARG A 79 -11.73 11.14 14.11
CA ARG A 79 -12.34 10.69 15.37
C ARG A 79 -11.43 9.75 16.17
N GLY A 80 -11.46 9.85 17.51
CA GLY A 80 -10.59 9.09 18.40
C GLY A 80 -9.16 9.60 18.47
N ARG A 81 -8.83 10.76 17.83
CA ARG A 81 -7.48 11.33 17.77
C ARG A 81 -7.47 12.79 18.23
N GLY A 82 -6.36 13.22 18.82
CA GLY A 82 -6.16 14.60 19.22
C GLY A 82 -7.40 15.25 19.88
N ALA A 83 -7.78 16.42 19.42
CA ALA A 83 -8.96 17.12 19.92
C ALA A 83 -10.29 16.48 19.50
N SER A 84 -10.31 15.57 18.52
CA SER A 84 -11.52 14.84 18.08
C SER A 84 -11.77 13.60 18.95
N CYS A 85 -11.96 13.76 20.26
CA CYS A 85 -12.15 12.70 21.26
C CYS A 85 -10.93 11.78 21.47
N GLY A 86 -9.73 12.19 21.06
CA GLY A 86 -8.52 11.39 21.15
C GLY A 86 -7.64 11.69 22.36
N THR A 87 -8.00 12.66 23.21
CA THR A 87 -7.29 13.02 24.45
C THR A 87 -8.25 13.08 25.61
N ASP A 88 -7.74 12.91 26.84
CA ASP A 88 -8.54 13.04 28.06
C ASP A 88 -9.20 14.42 28.15
N ALA A 89 -8.50 15.49 27.75
CA ALA A 89 -9.03 16.84 27.74
C ALA A 89 -10.24 16.96 26.79
N SER A 90 -10.11 16.47 25.56
CA SER A 90 -11.19 16.51 24.57
C SER A 90 -12.40 15.68 24.98
N ARG A 91 -12.18 14.53 25.64
CA ARG A 91 -13.26 13.67 26.14
C ARG A 91 -13.96 14.27 27.36
N ARG A 92 -13.22 14.90 28.29
CA ARG A 92 -13.81 15.60 29.43
C ARG A 92 -14.64 16.82 29.03
N ALA A 93 -14.28 17.50 27.93
CA ALA A 93 -15.03 18.65 27.45
C ALA A 93 -16.45 18.29 26.95
N THR A 94 -16.62 17.09 26.35
CA THR A 94 -17.92 16.60 25.84
C THR A 94 -18.03 15.09 26.05
N PRO A 95 -18.21 14.60 27.28
CA PRO A 95 -18.10 13.16 27.58
C PRO A 95 -19.15 12.31 26.88
N GLU A 96 -20.39 12.77 26.79
CA GLU A 96 -21.48 12.05 26.11
C GLU A 96 -21.26 11.94 24.61
N ALA A 97 -20.92 13.05 23.95
CA ALA A 97 -20.65 13.09 22.51
C ALA A 97 -19.41 12.28 22.14
N CYS A 98 -18.40 12.20 23.04
CA CYS A 98 -17.20 11.39 22.84
C CYS A 98 -17.36 9.93 23.27
N ALA A 99 -18.50 9.49 23.80
CA ALA A 99 -18.67 8.13 24.32
C ALA A 99 -18.34 7.06 23.26
N ARG A 100 -18.69 7.31 21.98
CA ARG A 100 -18.38 6.48 20.82
C ARG A 100 -17.38 7.12 19.86
N GLY A 101 -16.70 8.17 20.30
CA GLY A 101 -15.69 8.89 19.52
C GLY A 101 -14.32 8.21 19.55
N TRP A 102 -14.21 6.94 19.18
CA TRP A 102 -12.95 6.22 19.02
C TRP A 102 -12.53 6.09 17.57
N ASP A 103 -11.26 5.70 17.36
CA ASP A 103 -10.70 5.51 16.03
C ASP A 103 -11.33 4.30 15.33
N HIS A 104 -11.79 4.50 14.12
CA HIS A 104 -12.38 3.46 13.28
C HIS A 104 -11.52 3.10 12.06
N LEU A 105 -10.22 3.40 12.06
CA LEU A 105 -9.27 3.06 11.00
C LEU A 105 -9.76 3.29 9.55
N GLY A 106 -10.39 4.42 9.29
CA GLY A 106 -10.86 4.76 7.93
C GLY A 106 -12.10 4.01 7.48
N ASP A 107 -12.90 3.45 8.39
CA ASP A 107 -14.18 2.80 8.09
C ASP A 107 -15.11 3.72 7.27
N ALA A 108 -15.61 3.20 6.16
CA ALA A 108 -16.49 3.91 5.23
C ALA A 108 -17.81 4.38 5.90
N ARG A 109 -18.30 3.63 6.88
CA ARG A 109 -19.53 3.91 7.63
C ARG A 109 -19.34 4.98 8.72
N ARG A 110 -18.10 5.35 9.04
CA ARG A 110 -17.73 6.26 10.14
C ARG A 110 -16.74 7.34 9.70
N SER A 111 -15.43 7.01 9.65
CA SER A 111 -14.36 7.97 9.40
C SER A 111 -14.44 8.61 7.99
N ILE A 112 -14.90 7.88 7.00
CA ILE A 112 -15.14 8.41 5.64
C ILE A 112 -16.38 9.29 5.62
N ARG A 113 -17.42 8.88 6.31
CA ARG A 113 -18.64 9.65 6.43
C ARG A 113 -18.45 10.98 7.17
N ASP A 114 -17.45 11.06 8.09
CA ASP A 114 -17.02 12.33 8.68
C ASP A 114 -16.57 13.33 7.60
N VAL A 115 -15.74 12.88 6.65
CA VAL A 115 -15.28 13.73 5.53
C VAL A 115 -16.46 14.21 4.70
N GLN A 116 -17.34 13.28 4.34
CA GLN A 116 -18.51 13.56 3.51
C GLN A 116 -19.47 14.55 4.20
N TYR A 117 -19.71 14.37 5.49
CA TYR A 117 -20.57 15.24 6.28
C TYR A 117 -19.98 16.65 6.45
N LEU A 118 -18.69 16.76 6.83
CA LEU A 118 -18.03 18.04 7.02
C LEU A 118 -17.96 18.84 5.70
N SER A 119 -17.67 18.18 4.59
CA SER A 119 -17.66 18.81 3.26
C SER A 119 -19.07 19.31 2.89
N GLY A 120 -20.10 18.49 3.14
CA GLY A 120 -21.49 18.88 2.88
C GLY A 120 -21.94 20.09 3.70
N ARG A 121 -21.45 20.23 4.95
CA ARG A 121 -21.71 21.44 5.78
C ARG A 121 -21.13 22.71 5.16
N LEU A 122 -19.96 22.63 4.51
CA LEU A 122 -19.36 23.78 3.81
C LEU A 122 -20.13 24.12 2.53
N VAL A 123 -20.67 23.11 1.83
CA VAL A 123 -21.56 23.29 0.66
C VAL A 123 -22.86 23.97 1.08
N ASP A 124 -23.51 23.47 2.13
CA ASP A 124 -24.76 24.07 2.65
C ASP A 124 -24.57 25.52 3.11
N ALA A 125 -23.38 25.87 3.60
CA ALA A 125 -23.00 27.23 3.94
C ALA A 125 -22.69 28.12 2.72
N GLY A 126 -22.75 27.61 1.49
CA GLY A 126 -22.42 28.33 0.25
C GLY A 126 -20.95 28.71 0.11
N LEU A 127 -20.06 28.10 0.87
CA LEU A 127 -18.63 28.44 0.88
C LEU A 127 -17.81 27.67 -0.17
N VAL A 128 -18.25 26.46 -0.50
CA VAL A 128 -17.50 25.58 -1.43
C VAL A 128 -18.45 24.87 -2.42
N GLU A 129 -17.88 24.46 -3.53
CA GLU A 129 -18.55 23.70 -4.57
C GLU A 129 -18.84 22.25 -4.12
N PRO A 130 -19.90 21.59 -4.66
CA PRO A 130 -20.25 20.22 -4.28
C PRO A 130 -19.32 19.14 -4.87
N ALA A 131 -18.57 19.47 -5.91
CA ALA A 131 -17.53 18.63 -6.50
C ALA A 131 -16.19 18.87 -5.79
N ILE A 132 -15.69 17.91 -5.01
CA ILE A 132 -14.54 18.12 -4.15
C ILE A 132 -13.31 17.33 -4.57
N GLY A 133 -12.13 17.85 -4.20
CA GLY A 133 -10.86 17.13 -4.23
C GLY A 133 -10.50 16.50 -2.89
N VAL A 134 -9.86 15.33 -2.92
CA VAL A 134 -9.36 14.67 -1.71
C VAL A 134 -7.89 14.30 -1.84
N GLN A 135 -7.09 14.57 -0.79
CA GLN A 135 -5.67 14.26 -0.75
C GLN A 135 -5.28 13.67 0.61
N GLY A 136 -4.38 12.70 0.60
CA GLY A 136 -3.83 12.19 1.85
C GLY A 136 -2.78 11.12 1.64
N GLY A 137 -1.91 10.95 2.66
CA GLY A 137 -0.88 9.92 2.68
C GLY A 137 -1.11 8.88 3.76
N SER A 138 -0.66 7.65 3.53
CA SER A 138 -0.75 6.56 4.50
C SER A 138 -2.20 6.34 4.96
N TYR A 139 -2.51 6.58 6.22
CA TYR A 139 -3.87 6.56 6.75
C TYR A 139 -4.82 7.49 5.95
N GLY A 140 -4.36 8.70 5.62
CA GLY A 140 -5.07 9.61 4.72
C GLY A 140 -5.16 9.09 3.29
N GLY A 141 -4.14 8.39 2.83
CA GLY A 141 -4.08 7.81 1.48
C GLY A 141 -5.11 6.69 1.28
N GLY A 142 -5.22 5.75 2.22
CA GLY A 142 -6.24 4.70 2.18
C GLY A 142 -7.66 5.28 2.21
N ARG A 143 -7.88 6.32 3.05
CA ARG A 143 -9.16 7.06 3.07
C ARG A 143 -9.44 7.79 1.76
N GLY A 144 -8.42 8.43 1.17
CA GLY A 144 -8.54 9.11 -0.12
C GLY A 144 -8.88 8.17 -1.27
N LEU A 145 -8.25 7.00 -1.30
CA LEU A 145 -8.54 5.97 -2.31
C LEU A 145 -9.95 5.38 -2.13
N LEU A 146 -10.38 5.19 -0.89
CA LEU A 146 -11.74 4.73 -0.58
C LEU A 146 -12.79 5.77 -0.99
N LEU A 147 -12.56 7.06 -0.70
CA LEU A 147 -13.42 8.17 -1.13
C LEU A 147 -13.49 8.26 -2.67
N ALA A 148 -12.36 8.15 -3.36
CA ALA A 148 -12.32 8.14 -4.83
C ALA A 148 -13.17 7.01 -5.42
N THR A 149 -13.16 5.83 -4.78
CA THR A 149 -13.91 4.66 -5.24
C THR A 149 -15.39 4.74 -4.89
N LEU A 150 -15.75 5.32 -3.75
CA LEU A 150 -17.13 5.65 -3.40
C LEU A 150 -17.72 6.72 -4.33
N ARG A 151 -16.93 7.73 -4.67
CA ARG A 151 -17.24 8.86 -5.51
C ARG A 151 -18.43 9.69 -4.98
N ASP A 152 -19.64 9.33 -5.36
CA ASP A 152 -20.91 10.01 -5.07
C ASP A 152 -21.81 9.20 -4.11
N ARG A 153 -21.24 8.24 -3.37
CA ARG A 153 -21.97 7.30 -2.50
C ARG A 153 -21.52 7.37 -1.05
N ILE A 154 -22.48 7.16 -0.15
CA ILE A 154 -22.28 6.94 1.27
C ILE A 154 -22.50 5.46 1.57
N GLN A 155 -21.58 4.81 2.29
CA GLN A 155 -21.82 3.49 2.85
C GLN A 155 -22.56 3.62 4.19
N GLN A 156 -23.77 3.05 4.27
CA GLN A 156 -24.58 3.05 5.47
C GLN A 156 -24.11 2.00 6.50
N PRO A 157 -24.49 2.10 7.78
CA PRO A 157 -24.11 1.12 8.81
C PRO A 157 -24.44 -0.34 8.48
N ASN A 158 -25.49 -0.58 7.70
CA ASN A 158 -25.88 -1.92 7.21
C ASN A 158 -25.09 -2.39 5.99
N GLY A 159 -24.13 -1.61 5.49
CA GLY A 159 -23.30 -1.91 4.34
C GLY A 159 -23.90 -1.53 2.98
N HIS A 160 -25.15 -1.05 2.92
CA HIS A 160 -25.76 -0.55 1.69
C HIS A 160 -25.20 0.82 1.30
N TYR A 161 -25.34 1.19 0.03
CA TYR A 161 -24.89 2.46 -0.52
C TYR A 161 -26.09 3.35 -0.85
N THR A 162 -25.98 4.63 -0.50
CA THR A 162 -26.95 5.67 -0.85
C THR A 162 -26.23 6.81 -1.55
N PRO A 163 -26.95 7.65 -2.34
CA PRO A 163 -26.37 8.88 -2.88
C PRO A 163 -25.75 9.74 -1.78
N TRP A 164 -24.66 10.43 -2.10
CA TRP A 164 -24.07 11.42 -1.20
C TRP A 164 -24.68 12.79 -1.48
N THR A 165 -25.38 13.34 -0.51
CA THR A 165 -25.94 14.67 -0.55
C THR A 165 -25.49 15.49 0.65
N SER A 166 -25.53 16.81 0.52
CA SER A 166 -25.28 17.73 1.63
C SER A 166 -26.36 17.57 2.72
N PRO A 167 -26.00 17.73 4.01
CA PRO A 167 -26.87 17.31 5.11
C PRO A 167 -28.11 18.19 5.33
N GLU A 168 -28.10 19.49 4.96
CA GLU A 168 -29.18 20.42 5.23
C GLU A 168 -30.03 20.71 3.96
N HIS A 169 -29.36 20.91 2.82
CA HIS A 169 -30.05 21.30 1.58
C HIS A 169 -30.21 20.15 0.57
N GLY A 170 -29.61 18.98 0.82
CA GLY A 170 -29.74 17.81 -0.05
C GLY A 170 -29.08 17.99 -1.43
N ILE A 171 -28.05 18.84 -1.53
CA ILE A 171 -27.31 19.08 -2.77
C ILE A 171 -26.48 17.84 -3.08
N ASP A 172 -26.57 17.33 -4.31
CA ASP A 172 -25.77 16.18 -4.77
C ASP A 172 -24.28 16.51 -4.72
N MET A 173 -23.48 15.60 -4.18
CA MET A 173 -22.03 15.76 -3.97
C MET A 173 -21.24 14.61 -4.57
N GLU A 174 -20.02 14.91 -5.02
CA GLU A 174 -19.09 13.89 -5.46
C GLU A 174 -17.63 14.24 -5.14
N VAL A 175 -16.77 13.20 -5.12
CA VAL A 175 -15.33 13.38 -5.27
C VAL A 175 -15.04 13.51 -6.75
N ALA A 176 -14.59 14.67 -7.20
CA ALA A 176 -14.25 14.95 -8.59
C ALA A 176 -12.76 14.75 -8.90
N ALA A 177 -11.89 14.74 -7.87
CA ALA A 177 -10.47 14.46 -8.01
C ALA A 177 -9.86 13.85 -6.74
N ALA A 178 -8.94 12.90 -6.89
CA ALA A 178 -8.25 12.29 -5.75
C ALA A 178 -6.74 12.18 -5.96
N VAL A 179 -5.97 12.41 -4.89
CA VAL A 179 -4.51 12.25 -4.85
C VAL A 179 -4.11 11.44 -3.61
N PRO A 180 -4.43 10.12 -3.58
CA PRO A 180 -3.96 9.22 -2.53
C PRO A 180 -2.50 8.85 -2.74
N PHE A 181 -1.67 8.91 -1.68
CA PHE A 181 -0.28 8.46 -1.78
C PHE A 181 0.13 7.56 -0.62
N ILE A 182 1.10 6.67 -0.87
CA ILE A 182 1.48 5.57 0.05
C ILE A 182 0.23 4.93 0.69
N ALA A 183 -0.74 4.64 -0.17
CA ALA A 183 -2.08 4.22 0.18
C ALA A 183 -2.20 2.69 0.18
N TRP A 184 -3.17 2.17 0.93
CA TRP A 184 -3.63 0.79 0.76
C TRP A 184 -4.91 0.73 -0.06
N SER A 185 -5.06 -0.32 -0.86
CA SER A 185 -6.32 -0.69 -1.51
C SER A 185 -7.07 -1.78 -0.74
N ASP A 186 -6.32 -2.65 -0.06
CA ASP A 186 -6.80 -3.68 0.88
C ASP A 186 -5.92 -3.70 2.14
N LEU A 187 -6.43 -3.18 3.25
CA LEU A 187 -5.69 -3.10 4.50
C LEU A 187 -5.32 -4.49 5.05
N THR A 188 -6.19 -5.49 4.85
CA THR A 188 -5.93 -6.87 5.25
C THR A 188 -4.73 -7.44 4.52
N TYR A 189 -4.74 -7.33 3.19
CA TYR A 189 -3.63 -7.82 2.37
C TYR A 189 -2.34 -7.04 2.61
N ALA A 190 -2.43 -5.73 2.76
CA ALA A 190 -1.26 -4.87 3.01
C ALA A 190 -0.52 -5.27 4.30
N LEU A 191 -1.24 -5.64 5.36
CA LEU A 191 -0.66 -5.97 6.67
C LEU A 191 -0.41 -7.47 6.88
N ALA A 192 -1.14 -8.33 6.17
CA ALA A 192 -1.00 -9.79 6.23
C ALA A 192 -1.06 -10.43 4.83
N PRO A 193 -0.06 -10.15 3.96
CA PRO A 193 -0.07 -10.61 2.58
C PRO A 193 0.05 -12.12 2.46
N ASN A 194 -0.64 -12.68 1.45
CA ASN A 194 -0.61 -14.10 1.12
C ASN A 194 0.18 -14.41 -0.17
N GLY A 195 0.74 -13.39 -0.82
CA GLY A 195 1.52 -13.52 -2.06
C GLY A 195 0.70 -13.77 -3.32
N ARG A 196 -0.63 -13.66 -3.26
CA ARG A 196 -1.52 -13.98 -4.39
C ARG A 196 -1.91 -12.77 -5.23
N ALA A 197 -1.73 -11.55 -4.75
CA ALA A 197 -1.96 -10.35 -5.56
C ALA A 197 -0.79 -10.16 -6.52
N LEU A 198 -1.00 -10.52 -7.76
CA LEU A 198 -0.01 -10.41 -8.84
C LEU A 198 -0.19 -9.08 -9.57
N ASP A 199 0.90 -8.49 -10.05
CA ASP A 199 0.88 -7.18 -10.71
C ASP A 199 0.24 -7.19 -12.12
N TYR A 200 -0.14 -8.34 -12.63
CA TYR A 200 -0.77 -8.51 -13.94
C TYR A 200 -2.12 -9.23 -13.89
N ALA A 201 -2.48 -9.82 -12.76
CA ALA A 201 -3.75 -10.49 -12.58
C ALA A 201 -4.26 -10.24 -11.17
N ILE A 202 -5.49 -9.76 -11.07
CA ILE A 202 -6.16 -9.60 -9.79
C ILE A 202 -7.25 -10.64 -9.71
N GLY A 203 -7.01 -11.59 -8.81
CA GLY A 203 -8.05 -12.49 -8.43
C GLY A 203 -9.04 -11.82 -7.49
N SER A 204 -10.30 -12.18 -7.61
CA SER A 204 -11.31 -11.95 -6.58
C SER A 204 -10.97 -12.64 -5.25
N ASP A 205 -9.88 -13.38 -5.20
CA ASP A 205 -9.40 -14.23 -4.10
C ASP A 205 -9.16 -13.49 -2.80
N THR A 206 -8.72 -12.22 -2.85
CA THR A 206 -8.55 -11.40 -1.64
C THR A 206 -9.85 -11.21 -0.88
N LEU A 207 -10.99 -11.27 -1.56
CA LEU A 207 -12.30 -11.06 -0.95
C LEU A 207 -12.96 -12.33 -0.44
N SER A 208 -12.65 -13.52 -0.97
CA SER A 208 -13.44 -14.72 -0.72
C SER A 208 -12.72 -15.93 -0.13
N ARG A 209 -11.51 -16.30 -0.58
CA ARG A 209 -10.95 -17.62 -0.28
C ARG A 209 -9.72 -17.65 0.63
N ALA A 210 -8.84 -16.67 0.58
CA ALA A 210 -7.66 -16.60 1.44
C ALA A 210 -7.34 -15.15 1.80
N PRO A 211 -8.23 -14.47 2.55
CA PRO A 211 -8.10 -13.04 2.85
C PRO A 211 -6.85 -12.73 3.68
N LEU A 212 -6.34 -13.71 4.42
CA LEU A 212 -5.22 -13.57 5.34
C LEU A 212 -4.03 -14.41 4.92
N GLY A 213 -2.88 -13.78 4.87
CA GLY A 213 -1.56 -14.40 4.75
C GLY A 213 -0.78 -14.34 6.06
N VAL A 214 0.45 -13.87 5.99
CA VAL A 214 1.39 -13.81 7.10
C VAL A 214 1.50 -12.37 7.62
N LEU A 215 1.24 -12.18 8.91
CA LEU A 215 1.27 -10.85 9.52
C LEU A 215 2.68 -10.23 9.46
N LYS A 216 2.78 -9.00 8.96
CA LYS A 216 3.97 -8.14 9.04
C LYS A 216 4.14 -7.65 10.49
N LEU A 217 4.70 -8.50 11.34
CA LEU A 217 4.65 -8.32 12.79
C LEU A 217 5.28 -7.02 13.28
N SER A 218 6.50 -6.70 12.85
CA SER A 218 7.22 -5.49 13.28
C SER A 218 6.46 -4.21 12.91
N ILE A 219 5.80 -4.23 11.75
CA ILE A 219 4.99 -3.12 11.25
C ILE A 219 3.74 -2.96 12.11
N VAL A 220 2.96 -4.05 12.23
CA VAL A 220 1.68 -4.02 12.96
C VAL A 220 1.90 -3.72 14.45
N GLN A 221 2.95 -4.26 15.07
CA GLN A 221 3.33 -3.90 16.44
C GLN A 221 3.70 -2.42 16.57
N GLY A 222 4.42 -1.86 15.58
CA GLY A 222 4.74 -0.45 15.54
C GLY A 222 3.49 0.42 15.47
N LEU A 223 2.58 0.11 14.56
CA LEU A 223 1.28 0.79 14.43
C LEU A 223 0.43 0.63 15.68
N TRP A 224 0.38 -0.57 16.26
CA TRP A 224 -0.35 -0.83 17.51
C TRP A 224 0.15 0.04 18.66
N ARG A 225 1.48 0.11 18.87
CA ARG A 225 2.06 0.98 19.93
C ARG A 225 1.75 2.45 19.68
N GLN A 226 1.82 2.90 18.44
CA GLN A 226 1.44 4.26 18.08
C GLN A 226 -0.05 4.53 18.34
N GLY A 227 -0.90 3.54 18.03
CA GLY A 227 -2.34 3.61 18.28
C GLY A 227 -2.73 3.69 19.74
N GLN A 228 -1.84 3.29 20.69
CA GLN A 228 -2.09 3.45 22.13
C GLN A 228 -2.15 4.93 22.57
N ALA A 229 -1.64 5.86 21.78
CA ALA A 229 -1.80 7.31 22.02
C ALA A 229 -3.15 7.86 21.54
N HIS A 230 -4.03 7.01 20.99
CA HIS A 230 -5.35 7.35 20.51
C HIS A 230 -6.42 6.60 21.31
N TYR A 231 -7.67 7.04 21.22
CA TYR A 231 -8.77 6.31 21.82
C TYR A 231 -9.29 5.26 20.80
N ASN A 232 -8.89 4.01 21.02
CA ASN A 232 -9.47 2.86 20.35
C ASN A 232 -10.74 2.39 21.06
N ALA A 233 -11.60 1.67 20.36
CA ALA A 233 -12.76 1.03 20.99
C ALA A 233 -12.28 0.08 22.11
N PRO A 234 -12.94 0.11 23.29
CA PRO A 234 -12.67 -0.88 24.31
C PRO A 234 -12.87 -2.31 23.79
N PRO A 235 -12.10 -3.31 24.26
CA PRO A 235 -12.26 -4.69 23.82
C PRO A 235 -13.72 -5.15 23.89
N LYS A 236 -14.22 -5.74 22.82
CA LYS A 236 -15.60 -6.26 22.69
C LYS A 236 -16.73 -5.23 22.76
N SER A 237 -16.42 -3.93 22.74
CA SER A 237 -17.44 -2.87 22.77
C SER A 237 -18.02 -2.54 21.39
N ASP A 238 -17.25 -2.74 20.35
CA ASP A 238 -17.64 -2.48 18.97
C ASP A 238 -17.09 -3.58 18.03
N PRO A 239 -17.96 -4.45 17.51
CA PRO A 239 -17.54 -5.55 16.64
C PRO A 239 -17.02 -5.08 15.28
N SER A 240 -17.23 -3.81 14.91
CA SER A 240 -16.71 -3.23 13.67
C SER A 240 -15.25 -2.77 13.77
N ILE A 241 -14.68 -2.68 14.99
CA ILE A 241 -13.33 -2.14 15.21
C ILE A 241 -12.69 -2.63 16.53
N ASP A 242 -12.79 -3.89 16.85
CA ASP A 242 -12.15 -4.47 18.05
C ASP A 242 -10.66 -4.78 17.79
N LEU A 243 -9.85 -3.72 17.62
CA LEU A 243 -8.42 -3.84 17.29
C LEU A 243 -7.63 -4.65 18.31
N SER A 244 -8.01 -4.58 19.60
CA SER A 244 -7.34 -5.30 20.69
C SER A 244 -7.44 -6.81 20.52
N THR A 245 -8.66 -7.30 20.27
CA THR A 245 -8.91 -8.72 20.02
C THR A 245 -8.35 -9.17 18.66
N TRP A 246 -8.45 -8.32 17.64
CA TRP A 246 -8.01 -8.66 16.29
C TRP A 246 -6.50 -8.76 16.17
N PHE A 247 -5.72 -7.90 16.85
CA PHE A 247 -4.27 -7.96 16.82
C PHE A 247 -3.73 -9.33 17.20
N ASP A 248 -4.30 -9.95 18.23
CA ASP A 248 -3.89 -11.28 18.70
C ASP A 248 -4.41 -12.42 17.81
N ALA A 249 -5.53 -12.19 17.12
CA ALA A 249 -6.20 -13.20 16.32
C ALA A 249 -5.53 -13.49 14.96
N PHE A 250 -4.59 -12.61 14.49
CA PHE A 250 -3.91 -12.82 13.22
C PHE A 250 -2.76 -13.85 13.36
N PRO A 251 -2.93 -15.10 12.92
CA PRO A 251 -1.91 -16.14 13.07
C PRO A 251 -0.76 -15.99 12.06
N SER A 252 0.33 -16.74 12.30
CA SER A 252 1.37 -16.97 11.28
C SER A 252 1.09 -18.25 10.47
N THR A 253 1.27 -19.40 11.10
CA THR A 253 1.09 -20.72 10.50
C THR A 253 -0.07 -21.50 11.09
N ALA A 254 -0.67 -21.06 12.20
CA ALA A 254 -1.87 -21.68 12.78
C ALA A 254 -3.11 -21.47 11.89
N PRO A 255 -4.15 -22.30 12.01
CA PRO A 255 -5.43 -22.13 11.32
C PRO A 255 -6.08 -20.78 11.63
N LEU A 256 -6.85 -20.26 10.67
CA LEU A 256 -7.63 -19.05 10.86
C LEU A 256 -8.78 -19.30 11.82
N THR A 257 -8.92 -18.48 12.85
CA THR A 257 -10.06 -18.46 13.77
C THR A 257 -11.24 -17.68 13.16
N GLU A 258 -12.45 -17.83 13.73
CA GLU A 258 -13.57 -16.99 13.29
C GLU A 258 -13.32 -15.50 13.56
N THR A 259 -12.64 -15.17 14.65
CA THR A 259 -12.23 -13.79 14.94
C THR A 259 -11.32 -13.22 13.85
N SER A 260 -10.34 -13.98 13.38
CA SER A 260 -9.46 -13.53 12.29
C SER A 260 -10.19 -13.40 10.95
N ARG A 261 -11.14 -14.29 10.66
CA ARG A 261 -11.99 -14.20 9.47
C ARG A 261 -12.94 -13.01 9.54
N HIS A 262 -13.54 -12.75 10.71
CA HIS A 262 -14.39 -11.58 10.93
C HIS A 262 -13.62 -10.29 10.71
N ALA A 263 -12.46 -10.12 11.35
CA ALA A 263 -11.60 -8.95 11.20
C ALA A 263 -11.20 -8.72 9.73
N ALA A 264 -10.84 -9.78 9.00
CA ALA A 264 -10.51 -9.68 7.59
C ALA A 264 -11.70 -9.20 6.74
N ARG A 265 -12.91 -9.77 6.99
CA ARG A 265 -14.12 -9.31 6.29
C ARG A 265 -14.46 -7.85 6.58
N GLU A 266 -14.37 -7.41 7.84
CA GLU A 266 -14.58 -6.01 8.23
C GLU A 266 -13.60 -5.09 7.51
N PHE A 267 -12.30 -5.36 7.60
CA PHE A 267 -11.29 -4.54 6.93
C PHE A 267 -11.48 -4.48 5.41
N THR A 268 -11.70 -5.62 4.76
CA THR A 268 -11.85 -5.64 3.30
C THR A 268 -13.12 -4.94 2.84
N ARG A 269 -14.23 -5.10 3.55
CA ARG A 269 -15.54 -4.54 3.13
C ARG A 269 -15.73 -3.07 3.47
N HIS A 270 -15.11 -2.60 4.56
CA HIS A 270 -15.44 -1.29 5.11
C HIS A 270 -14.24 -0.34 5.24
N HIS A 271 -13.00 -0.85 5.18
CA HIS A 271 -11.79 -0.04 5.35
C HIS A 271 -10.89 -0.06 4.10
N ALA A 272 -11.38 -0.57 2.99
CA ALA A 272 -10.60 -0.81 1.79
C ALA A 272 -11.35 -0.42 0.51
N ALA A 273 -10.66 0.24 -0.41
CA ALA A 273 -11.22 0.62 -1.70
C ALA A 273 -11.64 -0.60 -2.54
N ILE A 274 -10.93 -1.73 -2.37
CA ILE A 274 -11.26 -2.98 -3.07
C ILE A 274 -12.61 -3.58 -2.62
N GLY A 275 -13.12 -3.21 -1.44
CA GLY A 275 -14.42 -3.65 -0.93
C GLY A 275 -15.61 -2.91 -1.54
N VAL A 276 -15.38 -1.77 -2.20
CA VAL A 276 -16.44 -0.98 -2.82
C VAL A 276 -16.84 -1.60 -4.16
N PRO A 277 -18.14 -1.84 -4.44
CA PRO A 277 -18.61 -2.29 -5.74
C PRO A 277 -18.23 -1.31 -6.86
N LEU A 278 -17.69 -1.83 -7.96
CA LEU A 278 -17.37 -1.06 -9.17
C LEU A 278 -18.54 -1.10 -10.16
N ASP A 279 -19.66 -0.51 -9.78
CA ASP A 279 -20.85 -0.31 -10.61
C ASP A 279 -20.79 1.00 -11.42
N ARG A 280 -19.81 1.85 -11.13
CA ARG A 280 -19.48 3.10 -11.81
C ARG A 280 -18.00 3.41 -11.73
N PRO A 281 -17.43 4.22 -12.65
CA PRO A 281 -16.04 4.59 -12.60
C PRO A 281 -15.74 5.40 -11.32
N PRO A 282 -14.57 5.18 -10.67
CA PRO A 282 -14.13 6.02 -9.58
C PRO A 282 -13.85 7.45 -10.04
N ALA A 283 -13.64 8.35 -9.09
CA ALA A 283 -13.17 9.70 -9.38
C ALA A 283 -11.81 9.68 -10.12
N PRO A 284 -11.51 10.67 -10.98
CA PRO A 284 -10.17 10.90 -11.50
C PRO A 284 -9.13 10.83 -10.39
N THR A 285 -8.13 9.95 -10.54
CA THR A 285 -7.20 9.62 -9.45
C THR A 285 -5.74 9.66 -9.90
N LEU A 286 -4.91 10.48 -9.25
CA LEU A 286 -3.46 10.43 -9.29
C LEU A 286 -2.97 9.61 -8.08
N ILE A 287 -2.67 8.33 -8.28
CA ILE A 287 -2.21 7.45 -7.21
C ILE A 287 -0.68 7.40 -7.16
N ALA A 288 -0.10 7.51 -5.96
CA ALA A 288 1.34 7.48 -5.77
C ALA A 288 1.75 6.50 -4.66
N ASN A 289 2.57 5.48 -4.98
CA ASN A 289 3.12 4.55 -3.99
C ASN A 289 4.62 4.37 -4.18
N GLY A 290 5.33 4.07 -3.07
CA GLY A 290 6.78 3.96 -3.09
C GLY A 290 7.28 2.54 -3.29
N PHE A 291 8.34 2.39 -4.09
CA PHE A 291 9.02 1.12 -4.32
C PHE A 291 9.66 0.54 -3.05
N THR A 292 10.04 1.40 -2.12
CA THR A 292 10.68 1.02 -0.86
C THR A 292 9.73 1.06 0.34
N ASP A 293 8.43 1.10 0.07
CA ASP A 293 7.40 1.04 1.10
C ASP A 293 7.07 -0.41 1.49
N ASP A 294 7.56 -0.84 2.64
CA ASP A 294 7.28 -2.18 3.17
C ASP A 294 5.90 -2.27 3.87
N ILE A 295 5.23 -1.14 4.16
CA ILE A 295 3.88 -1.12 4.74
C ILE A 295 2.84 -1.26 3.64
N PHE A 296 2.80 -0.28 2.72
CA PHE A 296 1.88 -0.22 1.59
C PHE A 296 2.66 -0.17 0.26
N PRO A 297 3.18 -1.32 -0.19
CA PRO A 297 4.00 -1.39 -1.40
C PRO A 297 3.19 -1.01 -2.65
N VAL A 298 3.89 -0.77 -3.76
CA VAL A 298 3.27 -0.44 -5.06
C VAL A 298 2.20 -1.44 -5.49
N THR A 299 2.26 -2.70 -5.01
CA THR A 299 1.20 -3.70 -5.24
C THR A 299 -0.19 -3.22 -4.79
N GLU A 300 -0.26 -2.35 -3.77
CA GLU A 300 -1.55 -1.79 -3.32
C GLU A 300 -2.17 -0.88 -4.39
N ALA A 301 -1.36 -0.01 -5.00
CA ALA A 301 -1.82 0.81 -6.11
C ALA A 301 -2.20 -0.04 -7.33
N LEU A 302 -1.32 -0.97 -7.73
CA LEU A 302 -1.53 -1.82 -8.91
C LEU A 302 -2.80 -2.66 -8.80
N ARG A 303 -3.08 -3.23 -7.60
CA ARG A 303 -4.30 -4.00 -7.36
C ARG A 303 -5.56 -3.17 -7.66
N TRP A 304 -5.62 -1.96 -7.15
CA TRP A 304 -6.75 -1.07 -7.37
C TRP A 304 -6.84 -0.63 -8.83
N VAL A 305 -5.72 -0.20 -9.43
CA VAL A 305 -5.66 0.25 -10.83
C VAL A 305 -6.13 -0.85 -11.78
N HIS A 306 -5.62 -2.07 -11.63
CA HIS A 306 -6.00 -3.19 -12.51
C HIS A 306 -7.49 -3.50 -12.41
N ARG A 307 -8.02 -3.58 -11.17
CA ARG A 307 -9.44 -3.83 -10.95
C ARG A 307 -10.32 -2.74 -11.56
N VAL A 308 -9.91 -1.48 -11.45
CA VAL A 308 -10.64 -0.37 -12.06
C VAL A 308 -10.55 -0.44 -13.58
N ARG A 309 -9.35 -0.68 -14.13
CA ARG A 309 -9.15 -0.79 -15.58
C ARG A 309 -9.86 -1.99 -16.20
N GLU A 310 -10.01 -3.09 -15.49
CA GLU A 310 -10.80 -4.25 -15.93
C GLU A 310 -12.29 -3.89 -16.07
N ALA A 311 -12.85 -3.14 -15.12
CA ALA A 311 -14.25 -2.71 -15.15
C ALA A 311 -14.47 -1.46 -16.02
N PHE A 312 -13.52 -0.53 -16.03
CA PHE A 312 -13.58 0.77 -16.72
C PHE A 312 -12.24 1.09 -17.40
N PRO A 313 -11.98 0.57 -18.61
CA PRO A 313 -10.72 0.78 -19.32
C PRO A 313 -10.33 2.26 -19.49
N GLU A 314 -11.32 3.15 -19.66
CA GLU A 314 -11.14 4.58 -19.89
C GLU A 314 -11.14 5.42 -18.59
N ALA A 315 -11.11 4.79 -17.40
CA ALA A 315 -11.05 5.53 -16.14
C ALA A 315 -9.82 6.44 -16.10
N THR A 316 -9.99 7.67 -15.67
CA THR A 316 -8.92 8.69 -15.59
C THR A 316 -8.02 8.39 -14.40
N ILE A 317 -6.89 7.73 -14.65
CA ILE A 317 -5.92 7.33 -13.63
C ILE A 317 -4.51 7.66 -14.11
N ALA A 318 -3.77 8.42 -13.28
CA ALA A 318 -2.34 8.61 -13.39
C ALA A 318 -1.62 7.91 -12.23
N GLN A 319 -0.44 7.37 -12.47
CA GLN A 319 0.33 6.59 -11.51
C GLN A 319 1.73 7.20 -11.33
N LEU A 320 2.17 7.36 -10.09
CA LEU A 320 3.49 7.88 -9.74
C LEU A 320 4.19 6.95 -8.76
N TYR A 321 5.34 6.41 -9.16
CA TYR A 321 6.15 5.52 -8.34
C TYR A 321 7.57 6.03 -8.17
N GLY A 322 8.18 5.80 -7.00
CA GLY A 322 9.53 6.27 -6.73
C GLY A 322 10.13 5.69 -5.46
N ASP A 323 11.36 6.10 -5.14
CA ASP A 323 12.07 5.66 -3.93
C ASP A 323 11.61 6.46 -2.71
N PHE A 324 10.38 6.26 -2.31
CA PHE A 324 9.80 6.79 -1.08
C PHE A 324 8.95 5.73 -0.38
N GLY A 325 8.68 5.91 0.89
CA GLY A 325 7.91 4.94 1.69
C GLY A 325 7.92 5.29 3.17
N HIS A 326 7.33 4.43 4.00
CA HIS A 326 7.18 4.65 5.43
C HIS A 326 8.47 4.46 6.23
N ARG A 327 9.31 3.49 5.86
CA ARG A 327 10.50 3.09 6.62
C ARG A 327 11.80 3.21 5.85
N ARG A 328 11.71 3.06 4.55
CA ARG A 328 12.84 3.20 3.62
C ARG A 328 12.47 4.26 2.61
N ALA A 329 13.28 5.30 2.51
CA ALA A 329 13.06 6.36 1.54
C ALA A 329 14.36 7.15 1.36
N ASN A 330 14.69 7.46 0.11
CA ASN A 330 15.74 8.43 -0.23
C ASN A 330 15.18 9.72 -0.81
N GLN A 331 13.93 9.70 -1.23
CA GLN A 331 13.25 10.83 -1.86
C GLN A 331 12.12 11.30 -0.95
N THR A 332 11.83 12.59 -0.99
CA THR A 332 10.63 13.12 -0.38
C THR A 332 9.49 13.01 -1.38
N SER A 333 8.43 12.30 -1.03
CA SER A 333 7.22 12.23 -1.86
C SER A 333 6.67 13.62 -2.19
N ALA A 334 6.85 14.60 -1.29
CA ALA A 334 6.44 15.98 -1.50
C ALA A 334 7.04 16.61 -2.77
N ALA A 335 8.33 16.47 -2.99
CA ALA A 335 9.00 17.09 -4.14
C ALA A 335 8.48 16.55 -5.48
N LEU A 336 8.12 15.27 -5.53
CA LEU A 336 7.53 14.66 -6.74
C LEU A 336 6.03 14.92 -6.86
N LEU A 337 5.31 14.82 -5.76
CA LEU A 337 3.85 14.76 -5.75
C LEU A 337 3.19 16.14 -5.70
N ALA A 338 3.76 17.12 -4.97
CA ALA A 338 3.10 18.41 -4.75
C ALA A 338 2.77 19.16 -6.05
N PRO A 339 3.69 19.36 -6.99
CA PRO A 339 3.37 20.05 -8.24
C PRO A 339 2.37 19.28 -9.10
N ARG A 340 2.47 17.94 -9.13
CA ARG A 340 1.54 17.07 -9.87
C ARG A 340 0.14 17.09 -9.27
N ALA A 341 0.04 17.11 -7.94
CA ALA A 341 -1.23 17.20 -7.23
C ALA A 341 -1.94 18.53 -7.52
N LEU A 342 -1.20 19.65 -7.50
CA LEU A 342 -1.76 20.96 -7.82
C LEU A 342 -2.34 20.97 -9.25
N THR A 343 -1.54 20.54 -10.24
CA THR A 343 -1.98 20.48 -11.64
C THR A 343 -3.17 19.52 -11.81
N TRP A 344 -3.20 18.40 -11.07
CA TRP A 344 -4.31 17.46 -11.09
C TRP A 344 -5.61 18.10 -10.61
N PHE A 345 -5.57 18.81 -9.47
CA PHE A 345 -6.75 19.49 -8.95
C PHE A 345 -7.19 20.67 -9.83
N GLN A 346 -6.25 21.45 -10.37
CA GLN A 346 -6.58 22.52 -11.33
C GLN A 346 -7.31 21.97 -12.55
N ARG A 347 -6.86 20.82 -13.09
CA ARG A 347 -7.50 20.18 -14.25
C ARG A 347 -8.92 19.70 -13.96
N HIS A 348 -9.16 19.12 -12.79
CA HIS A 348 -10.40 18.39 -12.51
C HIS A 348 -11.39 19.16 -11.63
N LEU A 349 -11.00 20.28 -11.03
CA LEU A 349 -11.86 21.10 -10.19
C LEU A 349 -12.01 22.54 -10.67
N GLN A 350 -11.14 23.02 -11.56
CA GLN A 350 -11.17 24.37 -12.11
C GLN A 350 -11.26 24.38 -13.64
N ASP A 351 -11.40 23.22 -14.27
CA ASP A 351 -11.38 23.03 -15.75
C ASP A 351 -10.21 23.72 -16.47
N ALA A 352 -9.10 23.90 -15.75
CA ALA A 352 -7.92 24.53 -16.31
C ALA A 352 -7.33 23.67 -17.44
N GLU A 353 -6.86 24.31 -18.51
CA GLU A 353 -6.11 23.66 -19.61
C GLU A 353 -4.69 23.24 -19.16
N ALA A 354 -4.55 22.78 -17.93
CA ALA A 354 -3.28 22.33 -17.39
C ALA A 354 -2.94 20.92 -17.93
N SER A 355 -1.67 20.71 -18.30
CA SER A 355 -1.17 19.38 -18.67
C SER A 355 -1.11 18.50 -17.40
N ALA A 356 -2.20 17.80 -17.13
CA ALA A 356 -2.28 16.90 -15.98
C ALA A 356 -1.41 15.65 -16.18
N PRO A 357 -0.90 15.03 -15.11
CA PRO A 357 -0.22 13.75 -15.18
C PRO A 357 -1.08 12.70 -15.90
N ALA A 358 -0.44 11.84 -16.69
CA ALA A 358 -1.10 10.75 -17.39
C ALA A 358 -0.18 9.51 -17.41
N GLY A 359 -0.75 8.33 -17.63
CA GLY A 359 0.02 7.09 -17.69
C GLY A 359 0.71 6.74 -16.37
N VAL A 360 1.91 6.23 -16.47
CA VAL A 360 2.73 5.78 -15.34
C VAL A 360 4.09 6.47 -15.37
N GLU A 361 4.44 7.18 -14.31
CA GLU A 361 5.79 7.67 -14.06
C GLU A 361 6.46 6.83 -12.98
N ALA A 362 7.69 6.38 -13.22
CA ALA A 362 8.50 5.63 -12.28
C ALA A 362 9.90 6.25 -12.15
N PHE A 363 10.35 6.46 -10.92
CA PHE A 363 11.68 6.97 -10.61
C PHE A 363 12.50 5.84 -9.96
N VAL A 364 13.63 5.52 -10.58
CA VAL A 364 14.53 4.44 -10.13
C VAL A 364 15.06 4.73 -8.72
N GLN A 365 15.19 3.68 -7.90
CA GLN A 365 15.79 3.75 -6.57
C GLN A 365 17.24 4.26 -6.65
N SER A 366 17.62 5.14 -5.72
CA SER A 366 18.97 5.68 -5.62
C SER A 366 19.52 5.49 -4.20
N CYS A 367 20.62 4.76 -4.07
CA CYS A 367 21.29 4.58 -2.77
C CYS A 367 22.08 5.82 -2.32
N GLU A 368 22.38 6.72 -3.22
CA GLU A 368 23.16 7.94 -2.97
C GLU A 368 22.27 9.15 -2.61
N GLY A 369 20.95 8.96 -2.65
CA GLY A 369 19.97 10.03 -2.45
C GLY A 369 19.58 10.74 -3.75
N GLY A 370 18.57 11.61 -3.67
CA GLY A 370 18.02 12.29 -4.84
C GLY A 370 17.09 11.40 -5.67
N PHE A 371 16.77 11.85 -6.88
CA PHE A 371 15.91 11.12 -7.80
C PHE A 371 16.77 10.33 -8.79
N GLY A 372 16.51 9.02 -8.91
CA GLY A 372 17.06 8.19 -9.98
C GLY A 372 16.45 8.52 -11.34
N ALA A 373 16.81 7.75 -12.36
CA ALA A 373 16.29 7.92 -13.71
C ALA A 373 14.74 7.86 -13.73
N ARG A 374 14.13 8.75 -14.51
CA ARG A 374 12.67 8.78 -14.73
C ARG A 374 12.33 7.91 -15.94
N HIS A 375 11.34 7.04 -15.77
CA HIS A 375 10.71 6.28 -16.85
C HIS A 375 9.24 6.67 -16.92
N HIS A 376 8.68 6.66 -18.14
CA HIS A 376 7.27 6.95 -18.39
C HIS A 376 6.73 5.99 -19.46
N ALA A 377 5.50 5.53 -19.27
CA ALA A 377 4.74 4.73 -20.24
C ALA A 377 3.23 4.95 -20.04
N ASP A 378 2.42 4.54 -21.00
CA ASP A 378 0.97 4.65 -20.88
C ASP A 378 0.43 3.62 -19.84
N THR A 379 1.09 2.46 -19.74
CA THR A 379 0.70 1.41 -18.80
C THR A 379 1.89 0.91 -17.98
N TRP A 380 1.62 0.36 -16.80
CA TRP A 380 2.63 -0.30 -15.95
C TRP A 380 3.42 -1.38 -16.69
N ARG A 381 2.73 -2.14 -17.55
CA ARG A 381 3.35 -3.23 -18.29
C ARG A 381 4.41 -2.77 -19.27
N GLU A 382 4.21 -1.61 -19.89
CA GLU A 382 5.11 -1.06 -20.91
C GLU A 382 6.40 -0.50 -20.34
N LEU A 383 6.48 -0.26 -19.01
CA LEU A 383 7.72 0.12 -18.36
C LEU A 383 8.82 -0.94 -18.46
N SER A 384 8.46 -2.21 -18.70
CA SER A 384 9.42 -3.32 -18.79
C SER A 384 9.37 -3.96 -20.15
N ALA A 385 10.45 -3.82 -20.92
CA ALA A 385 10.58 -4.39 -22.26
C ALA A 385 11.23 -5.79 -22.28
N GLY A 386 11.95 -6.16 -21.20
CA GLY A 386 12.67 -7.41 -21.09
C GLY A 386 12.58 -8.07 -19.71
N GLU A 387 13.32 -9.16 -19.54
CA GLU A 387 13.48 -9.85 -18.25
C GLU A 387 14.85 -10.51 -18.14
N LEU A 388 15.38 -10.60 -16.93
CA LEU A 388 16.39 -11.59 -16.56
C LEU A 388 15.65 -12.84 -16.06
N ARG A 389 16.06 -14.03 -16.52
CA ARG A 389 15.40 -15.27 -16.16
C ARG A 389 16.38 -16.33 -15.71
N LEU A 390 16.04 -17.03 -14.64
CA LEU A 390 16.80 -18.19 -14.13
C LEU A 390 15.84 -19.34 -13.88
N VAL A 391 16.20 -20.52 -14.41
CA VAL A 391 15.48 -21.78 -14.14
C VAL A 391 16.42 -22.73 -13.42
N ASP A 392 15.97 -23.30 -12.30
CA ASP A 392 16.71 -24.28 -11.53
C ASP A 392 15.81 -25.47 -11.18
N SER A 393 16.33 -26.68 -11.32
CA SER A 393 15.65 -27.95 -11.02
C SER A 393 16.51 -28.87 -10.14
N THR A 394 17.53 -28.31 -9.48
CA THR A 394 18.44 -29.11 -8.63
C THR A 394 17.80 -29.54 -7.32
N GLY A 395 16.70 -28.93 -6.96
CA GLY A 395 15.96 -29.19 -5.72
C GLY A 395 16.64 -28.58 -4.49
N THR A 396 15.86 -27.96 -3.63
CA THR A 396 16.35 -27.39 -2.37
C THR A 396 15.24 -27.38 -1.32
N THR A 397 15.61 -27.25 -0.04
CA THR A 397 14.64 -27.27 1.07
C THR A 397 14.74 -25.98 1.88
N VAL A 398 13.60 -25.34 2.12
CA VAL A 398 13.44 -24.21 3.04
C VAL A 398 12.83 -24.70 4.34
N ARG A 399 13.49 -24.41 5.48
CA ARG A 399 13.03 -24.81 6.81
C ARG A 399 12.54 -23.64 7.64
N SER A 400 11.55 -23.90 8.47
CA SER A 400 10.88 -22.91 9.34
C SER A 400 11.81 -22.25 10.38
N ASP A 401 12.91 -22.89 10.76
CA ASP A 401 13.90 -22.41 11.75
C ASP A 401 15.06 -21.63 11.10
N ALA A 402 15.21 -21.75 9.79
CA ALA A 402 16.34 -21.18 9.04
C ALA A 402 16.21 -19.67 8.88
N GLU A 403 17.04 -18.92 9.61
CA GLU A 403 17.05 -17.47 9.61
C GLU A 403 18.45 -16.93 9.93
N HIS A 404 18.80 -15.83 9.29
CA HIS A 404 19.93 -15.01 9.71
C HIS A 404 19.41 -13.78 10.49
N ARG A 405 19.12 -13.93 11.79
CA ARG A 405 18.49 -12.92 12.65
C ARG A 405 19.12 -11.52 12.56
N ARG A 406 20.47 -11.46 12.48
CA ARG A 406 21.16 -10.17 12.35
C ARG A 406 20.83 -9.47 11.02
N VAL A 407 20.76 -10.21 9.93
CA VAL A 407 20.35 -9.69 8.61
C VAL A 407 18.91 -9.28 8.63
N SER A 408 18.01 -10.09 9.19
CA SER A 408 16.58 -9.77 9.30
C SER A 408 16.35 -8.49 10.10
N ARG A 409 17.06 -8.28 11.21
CA ARG A 409 16.97 -7.05 12.01
C ARG A 409 17.55 -5.82 11.31
N LEU A 410 18.58 -6.00 10.49
CA LEU A 410 19.18 -4.91 9.71
C LEU A 410 18.21 -4.42 8.64
N ILE A 411 17.52 -5.35 7.97
CA ILE A 411 16.54 -5.03 6.92
C ILE A 411 15.31 -4.39 7.54
N ASP A 412 14.83 -4.91 8.66
CA ASP A 412 13.55 -4.57 9.27
C ASP A 412 13.66 -4.44 10.80
N PRO A 413 14.13 -3.29 11.27
CA PRO A 413 14.35 -3.06 12.69
C PRO A 413 13.03 -3.04 13.48
N PRO A 414 13.01 -3.56 14.72
CA PRO A 414 11.80 -3.70 15.53
C PRO A 414 11.05 -2.40 15.83
N SER A 415 11.76 -1.28 15.89
CA SER A 415 11.21 0.03 16.32
C SER A 415 11.08 1.07 15.21
N GLY A 416 11.30 0.68 13.95
CA GLY A 416 11.20 1.58 12.80
C GLY A 416 12.35 2.57 12.64
N ARG A 417 13.01 2.98 13.71
CA ARG A 417 14.24 3.78 13.68
C ARG A 417 15.25 3.18 14.67
N SER A 418 16.35 2.68 14.16
CA SER A 418 17.54 2.39 14.96
C SER A 418 18.61 3.42 14.60
N PRO A 419 19.33 4.01 15.58
CA PRO A 419 20.46 4.89 15.30
C PRO A 419 21.54 4.23 14.43
N GLU A 420 21.61 2.90 14.46
CA GLU A 420 22.60 2.11 13.73
C GLU A 420 22.18 1.82 12.27
N ILE A 421 20.93 2.15 11.87
CA ILE A 421 20.42 1.86 10.53
C ILE A 421 20.22 3.18 9.80
N PRO A 422 20.97 3.42 8.71
CA PRO A 422 20.82 4.63 7.90
C PRO A 422 19.36 4.84 7.48
N SER A 423 18.93 6.09 7.38
CA SER A 423 17.63 6.47 6.83
C SER A 423 17.49 6.14 5.34
N SER A 424 18.59 5.77 4.68
CA SER A 424 18.63 5.35 3.27
C SER A 424 17.65 4.21 2.98
N SER A 425 17.07 4.22 1.80
CA SER A 425 16.25 3.11 1.26
C SER A 425 17.06 1.82 1.09
N CYS A 426 18.38 1.94 0.88
CA CYS A 426 19.27 0.82 0.64
C CYS A 426 19.71 0.16 1.96
N ARG A 427 19.35 -1.10 2.12
CA ARG A 427 19.77 -1.96 3.24
C ARG A 427 20.88 -2.89 2.78
N ARG A 428 22.07 -2.79 3.38
CA ARG A 428 23.25 -3.57 3.02
C ARG A 428 23.57 -4.65 4.05
N ALA A 429 23.93 -5.84 3.59
CA ALA A 429 24.36 -6.95 4.42
C ALA A 429 25.67 -7.55 3.89
N HIS A 430 26.53 -8.03 4.79
CA HIS A 430 27.84 -8.59 4.46
C HIS A 430 27.93 -10.09 4.79
N ARG A 431 26.84 -10.83 4.70
CA ARG A 431 26.80 -12.24 5.09
C ARG A 431 26.10 -13.10 4.04
N ALA A 432 26.66 -14.28 3.83
CA ALA A 432 26.04 -15.31 3.02
C ALA A 432 24.67 -15.76 3.60
N PRO A 433 23.80 -16.37 2.77
CA PRO A 433 22.56 -16.98 3.22
C PRO A 433 22.77 -17.99 4.36
N ALA A 434 21.77 -18.10 5.25
CA ALA A 434 21.82 -19.08 6.34
C ALA A 434 21.56 -20.52 5.82
N PRO A 435 22.09 -21.55 6.45
CA PRO A 435 21.74 -22.93 6.14
C PRO A 435 20.22 -23.16 6.27
N GLY A 436 19.64 -23.98 5.40
CA GLY A 436 18.18 -24.26 5.37
C GLY A 436 17.36 -23.14 4.72
N THR A 437 18.01 -22.19 4.04
CA THR A 437 17.39 -21.25 3.09
C THR A 437 17.72 -21.70 1.67
N ALA A 438 16.85 -21.37 0.70
CA ALA A 438 17.15 -21.55 -0.71
C ALA A 438 17.74 -20.26 -1.29
N SER A 439 18.81 -20.38 -2.07
CA SER A 439 19.44 -19.24 -2.77
C SER A 439 19.68 -19.57 -4.22
N TYR A 440 19.30 -18.62 -5.10
CA TYR A 440 19.42 -18.73 -6.55
C TYR A 440 20.14 -17.48 -7.06
N THR A 441 21.32 -17.67 -7.64
CA THR A 441 22.20 -16.58 -8.06
C THR A 441 22.26 -16.50 -9.58
N PHE A 442 21.91 -15.35 -10.12
CA PHE A 442 22.02 -15.05 -11.54
C PHE A 442 23.48 -14.87 -11.96
N ALA A 443 23.77 -15.03 -13.24
CA ALA A 443 25.05 -14.61 -13.81
C ALA A 443 25.25 -13.09 -13.60
N PRO A 444 26.51 -12.62 -13.49
CA PRO A 444 26.77 -11.18 -13.49
C PRO A 444 26.25 -10.52 -14.75
N VAL A 445 25.68 -9.32 -14.61
CA VAL A 445 25.26 -8.55 -15.79
C VAL A 445 26.48 -7.91 -16.45
N GLY A 446 26.56 -7.93 -17.78
CA GLY A 446 27.67 -7.34 -18.56
C GLY A 446 27.52 -5.84 -18.83
N ARG A 447 26.47 -5.22 -18.29
CA ARG A 447 26.18 -3.79 -18.32
C ARG A 447 25.16 -3.48 -17.24
N THR A 448 25.00 -2.21 -16.88
CA THR A 448 23.89 -1.82 -15.98
C THR A 448 22.55 -2.17 -16.61
N VAL A 449 21.69 -2.84 -15.83
CA VAL A 449 20.33 -3.25 -16.19
C VAL A 449 19.35 -2.68 -15.18
N THR A 450 18.31 -2.02 -15.63
CA THR A 450 17.29 -1.46 -14.75
C THR A 450 16.18 -2.48 -14.51
N LEU A 451 16.15 -3.08 -13.33
CA LEU A 451 15.01 -3.88 -12.90
C LEU A 451 13.81 -2.94 -12.76
N MET A 452 12.65 -3.32 -13.30
CA MET A 452 11.42 -2.51 -13.26
C MET A 452 10.20 -3.43 -13.21
N GLY A 453 9.58 -3.55 -12.05
CA GLY A 453 8.41 -4.39 -11.89
C GLY A 453 8.51 -5.35 -10.71
N SER A 454 7.62 -6.34 -10.67
CA SER A 454 7.57 -7.38 -9.62
C SER A 454 8.40 -8.59 -10.00
N PRO A 455 9.48 -8.91 -9.27
CA PRO A 455 10.15 -10.19 -9.42
C PRO A 455 9.16 -11.33 -9.19
N THR A 456 9.02 -12.22 -10.18
CA THR A 456 8.05 -13.32 -10.17
C THR A 456 8.77 -14.64 -10.07
N ILE A 457 8.40 -15.44 -9.08
CA ILE A 457 8.91 -16.77 -8.80
C ILE A 457 7.80 -17.78 -9.05
N VAL A 458 7.98 -18.63 -10.04
CA VAL A 458 7.10 -19.77 -10.34
C VAL A 458 7.81 -21.01 -9.89
N ALA A 459 7.26 -21.75 -8.93
CA ALA A 459 7.90 -22.90 -8.34
C ALA A 459 6.97 -24.12 -8.29
N THR A 460 7.56 -25.30 -8.30
CA THR A 460 6.89 -26.54 -7.89
C THR A 460 7.38 -26.88 -6.49
N VAL A 461 6.45 -26.96 -5.53
CA VAL A 461 6.79 -27.12 -4.12
C VAL A 461 6.03 -28.28 -3.49
N THR A 462 6.71 -28.99 -2.57
CA THR A 462 6.07 -29.93 -1.66
C THR A 462 6.18 -29.38 -0.25
N VAL A 463 5.06 -29.17 0.42
CA VAL A 463 4.98 -28.59 1.77
C VAL A 463 4.71 -29.69 2.80
N ARG A 464 5.56 -29.77 3.82
CA ARG A 464 5.38 -30.62 5.00
C ARG A 464 5.20 -29.73 6.22
N ALA A 465 3.97 -29.63 6.70
CA ALA A 465 3.59 -28.79 7.83
C ALA A 465 2.38 -29.38 8.56
N ALA A 466 2.30 -29.15 9.88
CA ALA A 466 1.13 -29.56 10.67
C ALA A 466 -0.11 -28.76 10.27
N HIS A 467 0.07 -27.47 9.95
CA HIS A 467 -1.02 -26.57 9.54
C HIS A 467 -0.64 -25.81 8.27
N HIS A 468 -0.06 -24.61 8.40
CA HIS A 468 0.33 -23.79 7.28
C HIS A 468 1.85 -23.53 7.28
N ALA A 469 2.43 -23.36 6.11
CA ALA A 469 3.77 -22.87 5.93
C ALA A 469 3.76 -21.37 5.53
N LEU A 470 4.89 -20.72 5.64
CA LEU A 470 5.13 -19.40 5.10
C LEU A 470 6.44 -19.37 4.32
N ILE A 471 6.53 -18.47 3.37
CA ILE A 471 7.76 -18.20 2.63
C ILE A 471 7.99 -16.71 2.53
N VAL A 472 9.24 -16.30 2.77
CA VAL A 472 9.70 -14.92 2.57
C VAL A 472 10.73 -14.95 1.46
N GLY A 473 10.51 -14.14 0.42
CA GLY A 473 11.47 -13.92 -0.65
C GLY A 473 12.22 -12.61 -0.42
N ARG A 474 13.53 -12.60 -0.66
CA ARG A 474 14.38 -11.42 -0.70
C ARG A 474 15.18 -11.44 -1.99
N LEU A 475 15.13 -10.34 -2.74
CA LEU A 475 16.00 -10.14 -3.90
C LEU A 475 17.12 -9.20 -3.52
N TRP A 476 18.34 -9.62 -3.78
CA TRP A 476 19.56 -8.91 -3.47
C TRP A 476 20.29 -8.50 -4.74
N ASP A 477 20.92 -7.35 -4.72
CA ASP A 477 22.03 -6.96 -5.56
C ASP A 477 23.32 -7.38 -4.86
N VAL A 478 24.12 -8.23 -5.47
CA VAL A 478 25.39 -8.75 -4.94
C VAL A 478 26.54 -8.12 -5.71
N ASP A 479 27.41 -7.44 -4.99
CA ASP A 479 28.61 -6.80 -5.55
C ASP A 479 29.50 -7.82 -6.30
N PRO A 480 30.35 -7.39 -7.23
CA PRO A 480 31.22 -8.28 -8.01
C PRO A 480 32.14 -9.14 -7.15
N ASP A 481 32.60 -8.65 -5.98
CA ASP A 481 33.43 -9.41 -5.04
C ASP A 481 32.64 -10.41 -4.16
N GLY A 482 31.31 -10.38 -4.24
CA GLY A 482 30.41 -11.28 -3.50
C GLY A 482 30.28 -11.00 -2.01
N LYS A 483 30.88 -9.92 -1.48
CA LYS A 483 30.92 -9.62 -0.04
C LYS A 483 29.75 -8.81 0.44
N THR A 484 29.29 -7.84 -0.36
CA THR A 484 28.17 -6.98 -0.01
C THR A 484 26.91 -7.38 -0.77
N ARG A 485 25.78 -7.31 -0.09
CA ARG A 485 24.44 -7.51 -0.63
C ARG A 485 23.58 -6.33 -0.29
N THR A 486 23.00 -5.68 -1.30
CA THR A 486 22.03 -4.60 -1.13
C THR A 486 20.62 -5.16 -1.40
N LEU A 487 19.70 -4.96 -0.45
CA LEU A 487 18.32 -5.41 -0.63
C LEU A 487 17.63 -4.58 -1.73
N ILE A 488 17.22 -5.25 -2.79
CA ILE A 488 16.38 -4.67 -3.84
C ILE A 488 14.94 -4.64 -3.35
N THR A 489 14.36 -5.81 -3.11
CA THR A 489 12.97 -5.95 -2.66
C THR A 489 12.76 -7.23 -1.87
N GLN A 490 11.59 -7.34 -1.25
CA GLN A 490 11.15 -8.54 -0.52
C GLN A 490 9.67 -8.83 -0.78
N GLY A 491 9.21 -9.98 -0.36
CA GLY A 491 7.81 -10.36 -0.42
C GLY A 491 7.52 -11.52 0.52
N ILE A 492 6.24 -11.71 0.84
CA ILE A 492 5.77 -12.74 1.76
C ILE A 492 4.64 -13.51 1.09
N ALA A 493 4.63 -14.82 1.26
CA ALA A 493 3.51 -15.63 0.83
C ALA A 493 3.17 -16.72 1.84
N ARG A 494 1.93 -17.16 1.79
CA ARG A 494 1.47 -18.42 2.38
C ARG A 494 1.21 -19.38 1.22
N PRO A 495 1.94 -20.51 1.13
CA PRO A 495 1.67 -21.53 0.11
C PRO A 495 0.22 -21.99 0.17
N PRO A 496 -0.37 -22.43 -0.95
CA PRO A 496 -1.75 -22.90 -1.01
C PRO A 496 -2.02 -24.10 -0.09
N SER A 497 -3.24 -24.20 0.45
CA SER A 497 -3.66 -25.30 1.33
C SER A 497 -3.55 -26.68 0.64
N ALA A 498 -3.83 -26.74 -0.66
CA ALA A 498 -3.68 -27.97 -1.43
C ALA A 498 -2.27 -28.58 -1.38
N ALA A 499 -1.23 -27.73 -1.36
CA ALA A 499 0.15 -28.17 -1.18
C ALA A 499 0.41 -28.79 0.21
N GLN A 500 -0.39 -28.44 1.20
CA GLN A 500 -0.27 -28.90 2.59
C GLN A 500 -1.08 -30.16 2.85
N GLU A 501 -2.27 -30.27 2.25
CA GLU A 501 -3.21 -31.37 2.48
C GLU A 501 -2.85 -32.65 1.72
N THR A 502 -2.29 -32.50 0.51
CA THR A 502 -1.99 -33.66 -0.35
C THR A 502 -0.61 -34.25 -0.16
N GLY A 503 0.32 -33.51 0.47
CA GLY A 503 1.73 -33.90 0.59
C GLY A 503 2.45 -34.06 -0.76
N GLY A 504 1.81 -33.70 -1.87
CA GLY A 504 2.33 -33.81 -3.23
C GLY A 504 2.91 -32.50 -3.77
N ALA A 505 3.63 -32.61 -4.89
CA ALA A 505 4.19 -31.46 -5.59
C ALA A 505 3.08 -30.57 -6.17
N THR A 506 3.12 -29.28 -5.88
CA THR A 506 2.08 -28.31 -6.26
C THR A 506 2.71 -27.08 -6.87
N PRO A 507 2.15 -26.53 -7.97
CA PRO A 507 2.52 -25.24 -8.51
C PRO A 507 2.30 -24.10 -7.50
N PHE A 508 3.26 -23.19 -7.39
CA PHE A 508 3.21 -22.05 -6.50
C PHE A 508 3.82 -20.82 -7.18
N VAL A 509 3.13 -19.69 -7.08
CA VAL A 509 3.61 -18.41 -7.58
C VAL A 509 3.77 -17.44 -6.43
N LEU A 510 4.93 -16.81 -6.35
CA LEU A 510 5.25 -15.72 -5.43
C LEU A 510 5.74 -14.52 -6.25
N GLN A 511 5.11 -13.36 -6.05
CA GLN A 511 5.69 -12.09 -6.47
C GLN A 511 6.26 -11.34 -5.29
N LEU A 512 7.48 -10.83 -5.45
CA LEU A 512 8.05 -9.83 -4.53
C LEU A 512 7.44 -8.46 -4.85
N TYR A 513 7.54 -7.53 -3.89
CA TYR A 513 7.02 -6.20 -4.12
C TYR A 513 7.71 -5.54 -5.32
N PRO A 514 6.95 -4.79 -6.15
CA PRO A 514 7.53 -4.09 -7.29
C PRO A 514 8.65 -3.17 -6.88
N ASN A 515 9.69 -3.08 -7.70
CA ASN A 515 10.77 -2.12 -7.52
C ASN A 515 11.26 -1.60 -8.87
N ALA A 516 11.94 -0.46 -8.86
CA ALA A 516 12.77 0.07 -9.93
C ALA A 516 14.19 0.21 -9.39
N TYR A 517 15.12 -0.64 -9.84
CA TYR A 517 16.48 -0.75 -9.27
C TYR A 517 17.55 -0.89 -10.33
N PRO A 518 18.64 -0.08 -10.29
CA PRO A 518 19.74 -0.21 -11.24
C PRO A 518 20.71 -1.30 -10.77
N LEU A 519 20.71 -2.46 -11.39
CA LEU A 519 21.70 -3.50 -11.20
C LEU A 519 22.95 -3.15 -12.02
N ALA A 520 24.02 -2.78 -11.33
CA ALA A 520 25.23 -2.24 -11.98
C ALA A 520 26.03 -3.31 -12.76
N ASP A 521 26.89 -2.85 -13.69
CA ASP A 521 27.78 -3.71 -14.43
C ASP A 521 28.66 -4.60 -13.50
N GLY A 522 28.78 -5.87 -13.82
CA GLY A 522 29.49 -6.88 -13.01
C GLY A 522 28.73 -7.36 -11.77
N HIS A 523 27.66 -6.70 -11.35
CA HIS A 523 26.80 -7.13 -10.27
C HIS A 523 25.89 -8.29 -10.68
N ARG A 524 25.32 -8.98 -9.70
CA ARG A 524 24.40 -10.10 -9.93
C ARG A 524 23.19 -10.05 -9.00
N ALA A 525 22.04 -10.45 -9.49
CA ALA A 525 20.87 -10.65 -8.66
C ALA A 525 20.97 -12.00 -7.91
N GLU A 526 20.56 -12.03 -6.65
CA GLU A 526 20.43 -13.25 -5.84
C GLU A 526 19.05 -13.29 -5.19
N LEU A 527 18.23 -14.29 -5.51
CA LEU A 527 17.00 -14.57 -4.80
C LEU A 527 17.28 -15.47 -3.61
N GLN A 528 16.84 -15.08 -2.43
CA GLN A 528 16.83 -15.86 -1.21
C GLN A 528 15.42 -16.16 -0.76
N LEU A 529 15.09 -17.44 -0.51
CA LEU A 529 13.81 -17.89 0.05
C LEU A 529 14.02 -18.44 1.46
N LEU A 530 13.19 -17.96 2.42
CA LEU A 530 13.31 -18.25 3.84
C LEU A 530 11.98 -18.70 4.43
N GLY A 531 12.02 -19.60 5.40
CA GLY A 531 10.85 -19.98 6.20
C GLY A 531 10.64 -19.10 7.43
N ARG A 532 11.52 -18.11 7.67
CA ARG A 532 11.46 -17.21 8.82
C ARG A 532 12.15 -15.89 8.52
N SER A 533 11.60 -14.80 9.01
CA SER A 533 12.21 -13.46 8.91
C SER A 533 11.76 -12.57 10.08
N THR A 534 12.38 -12.80 11.26
CA THR A 534 12.05 -12.07 12.50
C THR A 534 12.90 -10.80 12.62
N PRO A 535 12.33 -9.60 12.84
CA PRO A 535 10.97 -9.35 13.32
C PRO A 535 9.93 -9.03 12.24
N TYR A 536 10.28 -9.04 10.97
CA TYR A 536 9.40 -8.59 9.89
C TYR A 536 8.07 -9.35 9.85
N VAL A 537 8.12 -10.67 9.86
CA VAL A 537 6.92 -11.51 9.88
C VAL A 537 6.73 -12.16 11.26
N ARG A 538 5.47 -12.44 11.61
CA ARG A 538 5.15 -13.24 12.78
C ARG A 538 5.82 -14.62 12.62
N PRO A 539 6.67 -15.06 13.57
CA PRO A 539 7.36 -16.34 13.43
C PRO A 539 6.38 -17.50 13.38
N PRO A 540 6.73 -18.59 12.68
CA PRO A 540 5.92 -19.81 12.66
C PRO A 540 5.75 -20.37 14.08
N THR A 541 4.55 -20.88 14.36
CA THR A 541 4.24 -21.57 15.62
C THR A 541 4.68 -23.01 15.61
N ASP A 542 4.63 -23.64 14.42
CA ASP A 542 4.96 -25.05 14.23
C ASP A 542 6.10 -25.21 13.20
N PRO A 543 6.92 -26.25 13.34
CA PRO A 543 7.93 -26.59 12.35
C PRO A 543 7.28 -26.93 10.99
N PHE A 544 7.94 -26.54 9.92
CA PHE A 544 7.60 -26.94 8.56
C PHE A 544 8.84 -27.02 7.67
N GLU A 545 8.71 -27.74 6.56
CA GLU A 545 9.67 -27.78 5.46
C GLU A 545 8.93 -27.56 4.14
N ILE A 546 9.56 -26.79 3.26
CA ILE A 546 9.12 -26.58 1.88
C ILE A 546 10.22 -27.10 0.98
N GLN A 547 9.97 -28.21 0.32
CA GLN A 547 10.85 -28.75 -0.73
C GLN A 547 10.50 -28.03 -2.04
N ILE A 548 11.45 -27.35 -2.63
CA ILE A 548 11.35 -26.69 -3.93
C ILE A 548 12.01 -27.61 -4.96
N GLU A 549 11.22 -28.19 -5.84
CA GLU A 549 11.69 -29.16 -6.85
C GLU A 549 12.18 -28.46 -8.11
N ARG A 550 11.48 -27.38 -8.48
CA ARG A 550 11.79 -26.54 -9.62
C ARG A 550 11.42 -25.10 -9.32
N VAL A 551 12.22 -24.18 -9.83
CA VAL A 551 11.93 -22.74 -9.78
C VAL A 551 12.22 -22.09 -11.14
N ASP A 552 11.37 -21.14 -11.55
CA ASP A 552 11.54 -20.25 -12.69
C ASP A 552 11.43 -18.82 -12.13
N ILE A 553 12.54 -18.10 -12.09
CA ILE A 553 12.65 -16.76 -11.53
C ILE A 553 12.73 -15.76 -12.67
N ARG A 554 11.83 -14.78 -12.67
CA ARG A 554 11.72 -13.75 -13.70
C ARG A 554 11.83 -12.37 -13.06
N LEU A 555 12.81 -11.61 -13.49
CA LEU A 555 13.08 -10.25 -13.06
C LEU A 555 12.81 -9.30 -14.22
N PRO A 556 11.68 -8.56 -14.21
CA PRO A 556 11.35 -7.62 -15.30
C PRO A 556 12.40 -6.51 -15.39
N THR A 557 12.77 -6.12 -16.63
CA THR A 557 13.78 -5.09 -16.90
C THR A 557 13.26 -4.06 -17.90
N VAL A 558 13.74 -2.81 -17.78
CA VAL A 558 13.46 -1.75 -18.75
C VAL A 558 14.08 -2.10 -20.10
N GLU A 559 15.34 -2.49 -20.08
CA GLU A 559 16.09 -2.85 -21.26
C GLU A 559 15.76 -4.30 -21.65
N THR A 560 15.72 -4.56 -22.95
CA THR A 560 15.79 -5.94 -23.45
C THR A 560 17.23 -6.42 -23.30
N PRO A 561 17.49 -7.38 -22.40
CA PRO A 561 18.85 -7.85 -22.20
C PRO A 561 19.42 -8.46 -23.50
N VAL A 562 20.70 -8.20 -23.77
CA VAL A 562 21.38 -8.79 -24.93
C VAL A 562 21.63 -10.27 -24.62
N LYS A 563 21.33 -11.12 -25.59
CA LYS A 563 21.62 -12.55 -25.53
C LYS A 563 23.14 -12.75 -25.42
N GLU A 564 23.67 -13.01 -24.23
CA GLU A 564 25.05 -13.49 -24.14
C GLU A 564 25.12 -14.92 -24.69
N PRO A 565 26.19 -15.27 -25.43
CA PRO A 565 26.40 -16.65 -25.86
C PRO A 565 26.46 -17.54 -24.61
N ALA A 566 25.64 -18.58 -24.60
CA ALA A 566 25.54 -19.52 -23.51
C ALA A 566 26.95 -20.06 -23.14
N GLY A 567 27.50 -19.57 -22.03
CA GLY A 567 28.60 -20.24 -21.34
C GLY A 567 28.12 -21.60 -20.87
N LYS A 568 29.06 -22.50 -20.62
CA LYS A 568 28.80 -23.91 -20.29
C LYS A 568 28.01 -24.16 -18.99
N ASP A 569 27.55 -23.14 -18.30
CA ASP A 569 26.69 -23.24 -17.13
C ASP A 569 25.21 -23.28 -17.56
N GLN A 570 24.57 -24.41 -17.35
CA GLN A 570 23.15 -24.66 -17.63
C GLN A 570 22.23 -23.79 -16.76
N ASN A 571 22.77 -23.03 -15.82
CA ASN A 571 22.08 -22.07 -14.93
C ASN A 571 22.27 -20.61 -15.36
N ALA A 572 22.83 -20.35 -16.54
CA ALA A 572 22.98 -18.98 -17.04
C ALA A 572 21.59 -18.34 -17.23
N ALA A 573 21.45 -17.10 -16.78
CA ALA A 573 20.24 -16.32 -16.99
C ALA A 573 19.88 -16.28 -18.48
N ALA A 574 18.81 -16.94 -18.87
CA ALA A 574 18.32 -16.90 -20.21
C ALA A 574 17.62 -15.56 -20.44
N VAL A 575 18.14 -14.80 -21.39
CA VAL A 575 17.52 -13.57 -21.85
C VAL A 575 16.40 -13.93 -22.80
N SER A 576 15.18 -13.60 -22.47
CA SER A 576 14.06 -13.74 -23.41
C SER A 576 13.55 -12.38 -23.87
N VAL A 577 13.09 -12.33 -25.11
CA VAL A 577 12.20 -11.29 -25.65
C VAL A 577 11.05 -11.07 -24.65
N PRO A 578 10.52 -9.84 -24.54
CA PRO A 578 9.53 -9.51 -23.52
C PRO A 578 8.49 -10.63 -23.44
N ALA A 579 8.66 -11.50 -22.44
CA ALA A 579 7.60 -12.42 -22.13
C ALA A 579 6.44 -11.52 -21.74
N PRO A 580 5.28 -11.64 -22.40
CA PRO A 580 4.10 -11.14 -21.74
C PRO A 580 4.19 -11.71 -20.32
N ARG A 581 3.92 -10.93 -19.30
CA ARG A 581 3.85 -11.38 -17.91
C ARG A 581 2.70 -12.39 -17.73
N VAL A 582 2.66 -13.34 -18.63
CA VAL A 582 1.66 -14.40 -18.74
C VAL A 582 2.36 -15.64 -18.24
N LEU A 583 1.93 -16.10 -17.09
CA LEU A 583 2.31 -17.43 -16.63
C LEU A 583 2.00 -18.46 -17.73
N PRO A 584 2.79 -19.53 -17.81
CA PRO A 584 2.44 -20.69 -18.62
C PRO A 584 0.97 -21.08 -18.40
N PRO A 585 0.25 -21.58 -19.40
CA PRO A 585 -1.16 -21.93 -19.29
C PRO A 585 -1.48 -22.86 -18.10
N ASP A 586 -0.56 -23.75 -17.78
CA ASP A 586 -0.61 -24.70 -16.66
C ASP A 586 -0.33 -24.07 -15.27
N MET A 587 0.20 -22.83 -15.25
CA MET A 587 0.55 -22.08 -14.05
C MET A 587 -0.11 -20.71 -13.98
N ARG A 588 -1.08 -20.42 -14.83
CA ARG A 588 -1.79 -19.12 -14.86
C ARG A 588 -2.46 -18.80 -13.55
N TRP A 589 -2.75 -19.82 -12.78
CA TRP A 589 -3.53 -19.71 -11.56
C TRP A 589 -2.77 -20.36 -10.43
N ALA A 590 -2.47 -19.60 -9.39
CA ALA A 590 -2.07 -20.22 -8.14
C ALA A 590 -3.17 -21.22 -7.73
N PRO A 591 -2.82 -22.42 -7.22
CA PRO A 591 -3.82 -23.37 -6.77
C PRO A 591 -4.87 -22.72 -5.86
N GLY A 592 -6.14 -22.85 -6.21
CA GLY A 592 -7.26 -22.18 -5.53
C GLY A 592 -7.75 -20.88 -6.17
N TYR A 593 -7.16 -20.45 -7.29
CA TYR A 593 -7.71 -19.38 -8.12
C TYR A 593 -8.39 -19.96 -9.35
N ASP A 594 -9.69 -19.81 -9.46
CA ASP A 594 -10.48 -20.11 -10.65
C ASP A 594 -11.10 -18.82 -11.19
N PRO A 595 -10.77 -18.41 -12.42
CA PRO A 595 -11.36 -17.21 -13.01
C PRO A 595 -12.84 -17.36 -13.34
N SER A 596 -13.38 -18.59 -13.35
CA SER A 596 -14.81 -18.83 -13.57
C SER A 596 -15.65 -18.58 -12.31
N ASP A 597 -15.04 -18.34 -11.16
CA ASP A 597 -15.71 -17.98 -9.91
C ASP A 597 -16.00 -16.46 -9.77
N ARG A 598 -16.15 -15.75 -10.89
CA ARG A 598 -16.53 -14.32 -10.95
C ARG A 598 -17.98 -14.08 -10.58
#